data_fe30f83ab10996563d10218a4808c476
#
_entry.id   fe30f83ab10996563d10218a4808c476
#
_cell.length_a   1.000
_cell.length_b   1.000
_cell.length_c   1.000
_cell.angle_alpha   90.00
_cell.angle_beta   90.00
_cell.angle_gamma   90.00
#
_symmetry.space_group_name_H-M   'P 1'
#
loop_
_entity.id
_entity.type
_entity.pdbx_description
1 polymer ?
#
loop_
_entity_poly.entity_id
_entity_poly.type
_entity_poly.pdbx_seq_one_letter_code
_entity_poly.pdbx_strand_id
1 'polypeptide(L)'
;MRAVQVSSANGPFELVVRDTPTPGPKQVRIKVQACGICHSDSFTKLGAFPGIQFPRVPGHEVVGLLDAVGSEVPEWKLGARVGVGWHGGHCGHCASCRRGDFITCATGQIPGISYDGGYADYMIAPFEALAAIPDDLSSAEAAPLLCAGITTFNALRHSGAGPGDLVAVLGIGGLGHLGVQFAVKTGCHTVAIARGTDKEPLARQLGAQHYIDSTTQSVATELMKLGGARLILATLTDAKSMSDAVGGLGVDGKLMVIGASMQAIEVPPFALISARRSISGWPSGTASDSEDTMVFSVLSNIRPLIETFPLERAAEAYERMMSGKARFRVVLTTDTNDRANTSPSQSTSLARGRR
;
A
#
# COMPACT_ATOMS: atom_id res chain seq x y z
N MET A 1 16.27 22.31 3.40
CA MET A 1 15.31 21.50 2.69
C MET A 1 13.88 21.85 3.10
N ARG A 2 12.90 21.73 2.19
CA ARG A 2 11.47 21.83 2.54
C ARG A 2 11.03 20.55 3.23
N ALA A 3 10.14 20.67 4.20
CA ALA A 3 9.45 19.55 4.83
C ALA A 3 8.04 19.97 5.25
N VAL A 4 7.10 19.04 5.22
CA VAL A 4 5.76 19.21 5.79
C VAL A 4 5.69 18.41 7.08
N GLN A 5 5.49 19.10 8.19
CA GLN A 5 5.47 18.51 9.53
C GLN A 5 4.13 18.69 10.22
N VAL A 6 3.92 17.92 11.28
CA VAL A 6 2.90 18.13 12.29
C VAL A 6 3.62 18.45 13.60
N SER A 7 3.32 19.59 14.21
CA SER A 7 4.04 20.08 15.41
C SER A 7 3.45 19.58 16.72
N SER A 8 2.21 19.08 16.71
CA SER A 8 1.53 18.49 17.86
C SER A 8 0.40 17.56 17.40
N ALA A 9 -0.07 16.68 18.26
CA ALA A 9 -1.24 15.84 17.98
C ALA A 9 -2.43 16.71 17.56
N ASN A 10 -3.09 16.33 16.46
CA ASN A 10 -4.16 17.07 15.78
C ASN A 10 -3.75 18.45 15.21
N GLY A 11 -2.47 18.83 15.30
CA GLY A 11 -1.95 20.07 14.72
C GLY A 11 -2.10 20.12 13.18
N PRO A 12 -2.01 21.30 12.53
CA PRO A 12 -2.03 21.41 11.07
C PRO A 12 -0.80 20.76 10.44
N PHE A 13 -0.86 20.52 9.13
CA PHE A 13 0.33 20.30 8.32
C PHE A 13 1.01 21.64 8.07
N GLU A 14 2.29 21.74 8.40
CA GLU A 14 3.08 22.96 8.31
C GLU A 14 4.23 22.77 7.34
N LEU A 15 4.26 23.56 6.26
CA LEU A 15 5.42 23.61 5.38
C LEU A 15 6.52 24.43 6.07
N VAL A 16 7.66 23.81 6.30
CA VAL A 16 8.81 24.41 7.01
C VAL A 16 10.08 24.25 6.21
N VAL A 17 11.08 25.08 6.53
CA VAL A 17 12.45 24.92 6.04
C VAL A 17 13.31 24.39 7.19
N ARG A 18 14.05 23.32 6.94
CA ARG A 18 14.95 22.68 7.91
C ARG A 18 16.33 22.49 7.28
N ASP A 19 17.35 22.27 8.09
CA ASP A 19 18.65 21.82 7.61
C ASP A 19 18.53 20.46 6.93
N THR A 20 19.34 20.23 5.89
CA THR A 20 19.43 18.91 5.25
C THR A 20 20.12 17.94 6.20
N PRO A 21 19.48 16.82 6.59
CA PRO A 21 20.02 15.94 7.61
C PRO A 21 21.25 15.16 7.08
N THR A 22 22.16 14.83 8.00
CA THR A 22 23.34 14.00 7.71
C THR A 22 23.09 12.56 8.19
N PRO A 23 23.31 11.52 7.36
CA PRO A 23 23.09 10.14 7.78
C PRO A 23 24.13 9.68 8.78
N GLY A 24 23.69 8.94 9.81
CA GLY A 24 24.56 8.21 10.74
C GLY A 24 25.23 7.00 10.08
N PRO A 25 26.09 6.27 10.81
CA PRO A 25 26.93 5.18 10.22
C PRO A 25 26.13 4.13 9.44
N LYS A 26 24.98 3.67 9.93
CA LYS A 26 24.11 2.66 9.29
C LYS A 26 22.90 3.26 8.58
N GLN A 27 22.96 4.52 8.25
CA GLN A 27 21.85 5.23 7.64
C GLN A 27 22.22 5.75 6.27
N VAL A 28 21.20 6.02 5.50
CA VAL A 28 21.29 6.67 4.20
C VAL A 28 20.47 7.95 4.19
N ARG A 29 20.84 8.89 3.32
CA ARG A 29 19.98 10.02 2.95
C ARG A 29 19.39 9.78 1.58
N ILE A 30 18.09 9.94 1.47
CA ILE A 30 17.33 9.81 0.23
C ILE A 30 16.88 11.21 -0.19
N LYS A 31 17.23 11.63 -1.42
CA LYS A 31 16.60 12.76 -2.09
C LYS A 31 15.23 12.28 -2.58
N VAL A 32 14.18 12.68 -1.89
CA VAL A 32 12.82 12.22 -2.15
C VAL A 32 12.35 12.79 -3.49
N GLN A 33 11.78 11.94 -4.33
CA GLN A 33 11.11 12.30 -5.59
C GLN A 33 9.60 12.18 -5.48
N ALA A 34 9.12 11.16 -4.75
CA ALA A 34 7.71 10.94 -4.53
C ALA A 34 7.44 10.32 -3.15
N CYS A 35 6.31 10.67 -2.55
CA CYS A 35 5.81 10.03 -1.33
C CYS A 35 4.30 9.83 -1.43
N GLY A 36 3.84 8.60 -1.37
CA GLY A 36 2.41 8.29 -1.33
C GLY A 36 1.77 8.73 0.00
N ILE A 37 0.50 9.09 -0.07
CA ILE A 37 -0.32 9.42 1.11
C ILE A 37 -1.19 8.22 1.44
N CYS A 38 -1.07 7.72 2.66
CA CYS A 38 -1.80 6.59 3.19
C CYS A 38 -2.77 7.02 4.31
N HIS A 39 -3.83 6.25 4.50
CA HIS A 39 -4.72 6.46 5.65
C HIS A 39 -3.96 6.34 6.98
N SER A 40 -2.89 5.54 7.03
CA SER A 40 -2.05 5.38 8.22
C SER A 40 -1.24 6.65 8.58
N ASP A 41 -1.10 7.63 7.68
CA ASP A 41 -0.50 8.92 8.02
C ASP A 41 -1.37 9.71 9.03
N SER A 42 -2.65 9.31 9.18
CA SER A 42 -3.51 9.80 10.26
C SER A 42 -2.98 9.45 11.64
N PHE A 43 -2.23 8.36 11.81
CA PHE A 43 -1.61 8.04 13.10
C PHE A 43 -0.63 9.13 13.53
N THR A 44 0.17 9.66 12.59
CA THR A 44 1.06 10.81 12.84
C THR A 44 0.26 12.08 13.08
N LYS A 45 -0.71 12.36 12.21
CA LYS A 45 -1.55 13.56 12.28
C LYS A 45 -2.30 13.66 13.60
N LEU A 46 -2.82 12.54 14.10
CA LEU A 46 -3.64 12.49 15.33
C LEU A 46 -2.81 12.21 16.59
N GLY A 47 -1.53 11.83 16.47
CA GLY A 47 -0.74 11.35 17.62
C GLY A 47 -1.24 10.02 18.16
N ALA A 48 -1.89 9.21 17.32
CA ALA A 48 -2.59 8.00 17.74
C ALA A 48 -1.70 6.74 17.81
N PHE A 49 -0.40 6.88 17.52
CA PHE A 49 0.54 5.75 17.60
C PHE A 49 1.43 5.87 18.84
N PRO A 50 1.60 4.78 19.63
CA PRO A 50 2.42 4.83 20.84
C PRO A 50 3.86 5.29 20.58
N GLY A 51 4.36 6.21 21.39
CA GLY A 51 5.75 6.67 21.34
C GLY A 51 6.06 7.71 20.27
N ILE A 52 5.07 8.18 19.52
CA ILE A 52 5.29 9.23 18.52
C ILE A 52 5.77 10.53 19.19
N GLN A 53 6.77 11.16 18.60
CA GLN A 53 7.32 12.44 19.08
C GLN A 53 7.09 13.53 18.06
N PHE A 54 6.75 14.74 18.54
CA PHE A 54 6.54 15.91 17.73
C PHE A 54 7.68 16.96 17.91
N PRO A 55 7.98 17.77 16.89
CA PRO A 55 7.39 17.78 15.55
C PRO A 55 7.77 16.52 14.75
N ARG A 56 6.86 16.05 13.86
CA ARG A 56 7.08 14.85 13.05
C ARG A 56 6.71 15.14 11.58
N VAL A 57 7.58 14.71 10.66
CA VAL A 57 7.31 14.67 9.22
C VAL A 57 6.67 13.32 8.89
N PRO A 58 5.43 13.27 8.36
CA PRO A 58 4.78 12.02 7.97
C PRO A 58 5.34 11.39 6.70
N GLY A 59 4.78 10.25 6.28
CA GLY A 59 5.03 9.60 5.00
C GLY A 59 5.90 8.35 5.10
N HIS A 60 5.35 7.22 4.65
CA HIS A 60 5.98 5.89 4.66
C HIS A 60 5.85 5.17 3.31
N GLU A 61 5.65 5.88 2.22
CA GLU A 61 5.60 5.37 0.86
C GLU A 61 6.61 6.16 0.01
N VAL A 62 7.89 6.07 0.36
CA VAL A 62 8.93 7.00 -0.12
C VAL A 62 9.70 6.39 -1.26
N VAL A 63 9.88 7.14 -2.34
CA VAL A 63 10.75 6.82 -3.47
C VAL A 63 11.66 8.00 -3.76
N GLY A 64 12.94 7.73 -4.02
CA GLY A 64 13.89 8.76 -4.37
C GLY A 64 15.25 8.21 -4.81
N LEU A 65 16.23 9.09 -4.81
CA LEU A 65 17.60 8.78 -5.17
C LEU A 65 18.48 8.77 -3.92
N LEU A 66 19.34 7.80 -3.83
CA LEU A 66 20.34 7.73 -2.76
C LEU A 66 21.32 8.89 -2.91
N ASP A 67 21.30 9.83 -1.96
CA ASP A 67 22.05 11.09 -2.01
C ASP A 67 23.30 11.08 -1.12
N ALA A 68 23.24 10.38 0.02
CA ALA A 68 24.40 10.17 0.90
C ALA A 68 24.27 8.84 1.64
N VAL A 69 25.42 8.24 1.99
CA VAL A 69 25.51 6.98 2.72
C VAL A 69 26.40 7.13 3.95
N GLY A 70 26.04 6.48 5.04
CA GLY A 70 26.85 6.36 6.24
C GLY A 70 28.02 5.41 6.06
N SER A 71 29.00 5.49 6.97
CA SER A 71 30.27 4.75 6.88
C SER A 71 30.15 3.23 6.98
N GLU A 72 29.03 2.70 7.50
CA GLU A 72 28.80 1.27 7.69
C GLU A 72 27.70 0.72 6.74
N VAL A 73 27.32 1.49 5.71
CA VAL A 73 26.33 1.06 4.71
C VAL A 73 27.02 0.24 3.63
N PRO A 74 26.66 -1.07 3.46
CA PRO A 74 27.27 -1.90 2.43
C PRO A 74 26.60 -1.68 1.06
N GLU A 75 27.38 -1.85 -0.02
CA GLU A 75 26.96 -2.11 -1.42
C GLU A 75 26.03 -1.10 -2.10
N TRP A 76 25.40 -0.17 -1.39
CA TRP A 76 24.54 0.83 -2.00
C TRP A 76 25.36 1.95 -2.68
N LYS A 77 24.98 2.32 -3.91
CA LYS A 77 25.65 3.35 -4.71
C LYS A 77 24.86 4.65 -4.72
N LEU A 78 25.56 5.77 -4.63
CA LEU A 78 24.95 7.10 -4.82
C LEU A 78 24.26 7.17 -6.18
N GLY A 79 23.08 7.80 -6.21
CA GLY A 79 22.23 7.90 -7.38
C GLY A 79 21.35 6.68 -7.63
N ALA A 80 21.49 5.58 -6.87
CA ALA A 80 20.57 4.45 -6.97
C ALA A 80 19.12 4.88 -6.65
N ARG A 81 18.17 4.35 -7.41
CA ARG A 81 16.74 4.53 -7.13
C ARG A 81 16.32 3.60 -6.00
N VAL A 82 15.83 4.18 -4.92
CA VAL A 82 15.47 3.43 -3.71
C VAL A 82 14.11 3.86 -3.18
N GLY A 83 13.48 2.95 -2.44
CA GLY A 83 12.24 3.22 -1.72
C GLY A 83 12.29 2.74 -0.29
N VAL A 84 11.46 3.34 0.55
CA VAL A 84 11.23 2.93 1.94
C VAL A 84 9.74 2.87 2.19
N GLY A 85 9.25 1.70 2.57
CA GLY A 85 7.85 1.44 2.89
C GLY A 85 7.55 1.49 4.38
N TRP A 86 6.47 0.80 4.78
CA TRP A 86 6.06 0.70 6.19
C TRP A 86 7.14 0.12 7.09
N HIS A 87 7.89 -0.90 6.63
CA HIS A 87 9.04 -1.43 7.34
C HIS A 87 10.22 -0.47 7.22
N GLY A 88 10.40 0.37 8.20
CA GLY A 88 11.44 1.40 8.26
C GLY A 88 12.68 1.00 9.07
N GLY A 89 12.78 -0.25 9.52
CA GLY A 89 13.93 -0.77 10.25
C GLY A 89 13.53 -1.79 11.32
N HIS A 90 14.50 -2.60 11.75
CA HIS A 90 14.32 -3.66 12.74
C HIS A 90 15.56 -3.85 13.62
N CYS A 91 15.43 -4.51 14.78
CA CYS A 91 16.54 -4.63 15.74
C CYS A 91 17.55 -5.74 15.42
N GLY A 92 17.24 -6.71 14.57
CA GLY A 92 18.10 -7.82 14.19
C GLY A 92 18.26 -8.94 15.24
N HIS A 93 17.81 -8.76 16.48
CA HIS A 93 18.12 -9.71 17.59
C HIS A 93 16.90 -10.23 18.37
N CYS A 94 15.70 -9.65 18.24
CA CYS A 94 14.51 -10.17 18.90
C CYS A 94 14.07 -11.53 18.30
N ALA A 95 13.13 -12.21 18.95
CA ALA A 95 12.69 -13.53 18.53
C ALA A 95 12.16 -13.57 17.08
N SER A 96 11.45 -12.54 16.65
CA SER A 96 10.97 -12.43 15.26
C SER A 96 12.12 -12.24 14.28
N CYS A 97 13.03 -11.29 14.52
CA CYS A 97 14.19 -11.05 13.67
C CYS A 97 15.08 -12.29 13.53
N ARG A 98 15.31 -13.04 14.62
CA ARG A 98 16.12 -14.26 14.60
C ARG A 98 15.50 -15.39 13.75
N ARG A 99 14.21 -15.32 13.43
CA ARG A 99 13.52 -16.24 12.52
C ARG A 99 13.39 -15.69 11.10
N GLY A 100 13.95 -14.50 10.83
CA GLY A 100 13.80 -13.82 9.54
C GLY A 100 12.48 -13.06 9.35
N ASP A 101 11.66 -12.95 10.38
CA ASP A 101 10.37 -12.24 10.34
C ASP A 101 10.55 -10.80 10.84
N PHE A 102 11.15 -9.97 10.00
CA PHE A 102 11.53 -8.60 10.37
C PHE A 102 10.33 -7.67 10.49
N ILE A 103 9.24 -7.91 9.75
CA ILE A 103 8.04 -7.07 9.79
C ILE A 103 7.33 -7.13 11.15
N THR A 104 7.50 -8.23 11.90
CA THR A 104 6.94 -8.40 13.25
C THR A 104 7.96 -8.11 14.34
N CYS A 105 9.04 -7.37 14.05
CA CYS A 105 10.05 -6.98 15.02
C CYS A 105 9.43 -6.27 16.23
N ALA A 106 9.84 -6.68 17.44
CA ALA A 106 9.31 -6.11 18.69
C ALA A 106 9.59 -4.60 18.85
N THR A 107 10.63 -4.09 18.19
CA THR A 107 11.02 -2.67 18.15
C THR A 107 11.13 -2.17 16.71
N GLY A 108 10.25 -2.66 15.84
CA GLY A 108 10.19 -2.25 14.45
C GLY A 108 9.98 -0.73 14.31
N GLN A 109 10.66 -0.13 13.36
CA GLN A 109 10.57 1.30 13.07
C GLN A 109 9.71 1.55 11.84
N ILE A 110 8.97 2.66 11.85
CA ILE A 110 8.08 3.07 10.76
C ILE A 110 8.40 4.51 10.41
N PRO A 111 8.71 4.82 9.11
CA PRO A 111 8.91 6.20 8.67
C PRO A 111 7.65 7.04 8.90
N GLY A 112 7.85 8.29 9.29
CA GLY A 112 6.75 9.19 9.63
C GLY A 112 6.15 8.97 11.02
N ILE A 113 6.52 7.91 11.73
CA ILE A 113 6.09 7.59 13.10
C ILE A 113 7.31 7.55 14.03
N SER A 114 8.21 6.60 13.81
CA SER A 114 9.40 6.39 14.65
C SER A 114 10.49 7.45 14.39
N TYR A 115 10.60 7.89 13.16
CA TYR A 115 11.49 8.93 12.69
C TYR A 115 10.83 9.71 11.54
N ASP A 116 11.41 10.81 11.08
CA ASP A 116 10.84 11.66 10.03
C ASP A 116 10.69 10.90 8.72
N GLY A 117 9.53 11.03 8.08
CA GLY A 117 9.15 10.35 6.85
C GLY A 117 9.40 11.18 5.59
N GLY A 118 8.70 10.81 4.51
CA GLY A 118 8.95 11.30 3.16
C GLY A 118 8.19 12.54 2.72
N TYR A 119 7.43 13.22 3.59
CA TYR A 119 6.84 14.51 3.23
C TYR A 119 7.90 15.63 3.30
N ALA A 120 9.01 15.42 2.62
CA ALA A 120 10.17 16.32 2.63
C ALA A 120 11.01 16.16 1.36
N ASP A 121 11.92 17.12 1.09
CA ASP A 121 12.90 17.01 0.00
C ASP A 121 13.93 15.89 0.25
N TYR A 122 14.25 15.62 1.52
CA TYR A 122 15.21 14.59 1.93
C TYR A 122 14.71 13.88 3.18
N MET A 123 14.99 12.58 3.29
CA MET A 123 14.79 11.80 4.50
C MET A 123 16.03 10.96 4.84
N ILE A 124 16.16 10.59 6.11
CA ILE A 124 17.13 9.60 6.59
C ILE A 124 16.39 8.29 6.85
N ALA A 125 16.97 7.17 6.44
CA ALA A 125 16.48 5.84 6.77
C ALA A 125 17.63 4.88 7.12
N PRO A 126 17.39 3.84 7.94
CA PRO A 126 18.30 2.71 8.05
C PRO A 126 18.48 2.02 6.70
N PHE A 127 19.68 1.55 6.39
CA PHE A 127 19.95 0.94 5.09
C PHE A 127 19.17 -0.36 4.85
N GLU A 128 18.85 -1.11 5.92
CA GLU A 128 18.06 -2.34 5.86
C GLU A 128 16.57 -2.12 5.49
N ALA A 129 16.11 -0.88 5.47
CA ALA A 129 14.77 -0.52 5.04
C ALA A 129 14.67 -0.25 3.53
N LEU A 130 15.80 -0.19 2.83
CA LEU A 130 15.85 0.18 1.41
C LEU A 130 15.39 -0.97 0.51
N ALA A 131 14.49 -0.66 -0.40
CA ALA A 131 14.11 -1.49 -1.54
C ALA A 131 14.62 -0.84 -2.83
N ALA A 132 15.19 -1.63 -3.73
CA ALA A 132 15.55 -1.17 -5.08
C ALA A 132 14.28 -0.92 -5.90
N ILE A 133 14.25 0.21 -6.64
CA ILE A 133 13.11 0.58 -7.48
C ILE A 133 13.43 0.26 -8.95
N PRO A 134 12.63 -0.59 -9.64
CA PRO A 134 12.80 -0.87 -11.07
C PRO A 134 12.66 0.40 -11.92
N ASP A 135 13.46 0.48 -12.99
CA ASP A 135 13.46 1.63 -13.90
C ASP A 135 12.14 1.77 -14.70
N ASP A 136 11.39 0.66 -14.87
CA ASP A 136 10.09 0.62 -15.54
C ASP A 136 8.92 1.24 -14.75
N LEU A 137 9.16 1.67 -13.52
CA LEU A 137 8.21 2.38 -12.69
C LEU A 137 8.65 3.83 -12.50
N SER A 138 7.77 4.79 -12.76
CA SER A 138 8.00 6.15 -12.29
C SER A 138 8.01 6.20 -10.75
N SER A 139 8.65 7.22 -10.17
CA SER A 139 8.69 7.36 -8.70
C SER A 139 7.30 7.51 -8.11
N ALA A 140 6.40 8.18 -8.81
CA ALA A 140 5.01 8.34 -8.40
C ALA A 140 4.19 7.04 -8.46
N GLU A 141 4.46 6.15 -9.42
CA GLU A 141 3.81 4.83 -9.48
C GLU A 141 4.40 3.85 -8.46
N ALA A 142 5.71 3.91 -8.22
CA ALA A 142 6.36 3.01 -7.26
C ALA A 142 5.97 3.32 -5.81
N ALA A 143 5.76 4.59 -5.45
CA ALA A 143 5.48 5.00 -4.07
C ALA A 143 4.29 4.25 -3.44
N PRO A 144 3.08 4.17 -4.05
CA PRO A 144 1.97 3.41 -3.46
C PRO A 144 2.21 1.89 -3.41
N LEU A 145 3.13 1.35 -4.21
CA LEU A 145 3.45 -0.08 -4.17
C LEU A 145 4.22 -0.46 -2.91
N LEU A 146 4.88 0.49 -2.24
CA LEU A 146 5.62 0.29 -0.99
C LEU A 146 4.71 0.18 0.26
N CYS A 147 3.41 0.44 0.13
CA CYS A 147 2.43 0.24 1.20
C CYS A 147 1.21 -0.53 0.68
N ALA A 148 0.34 0.09 -0.11
CA ALA A 148 -0.89 -0.55 -0.59
C ALA A 148 -0.57 -1.75 -1.50
N GLY A 149 0.46 -1.65 -2.36
CA GLY A 149 0.89 -2.75 -3.24
C GLY A 149 1.40 -3.94 -2.44
N ILE A 150 2.45 -3.75 -1.66
CA ILE A 150 3.05 -4.83 -0.86
C ILE A 150 2.05 -5.47 0.09
N THR A 151 1.20 -4.68 0.75
CA THR A 151 0.19 -5.21 1.68
C THR A 151 -0.78 -6.15 0.97
N THR A 152 -1.30 -5.78 -0.20
CA THR A 152 -2.24 -6.61 -0.95
C THR A 152 -1.57 -7.81 -1.59
N PHE A 153 -0.37 -7.64 -2.16
CA PHE A 153 0.36 -8.73 -2.79
C PHE A 153 0.84 -9.77 -1.78
N ASN A 154 1.44 -9.34 -0.66
CA ASN A 154 1.87 -10.25 0.39
C ASN A 154 0.71 -10.98 1.05
N ALA A 155 -0.40 -10.28 1.34
CA ALA A 155 -1.59 -10.92 1.88
C ALA A 155 -2.11 -12.01 0.94
N LEU A 156 -2.11 -11.77 -0.38
CA LEU A 156 -2.51 -12.75 -1.38
C LEU A 156 -1.54 -13.94 -1.41
N ARG A 157 -0.23 -13.72 -1.57
CA ARG A 157 0.76 -14.81 -1.72
C ARG A 157 0.92 -15.68 -0.47
N HIS A 158 0.62 -15.15 0.72
CA HIS A 158 0.66 -15.89 1.99
C HIS A 158 -0.71 -16.38 2.45
N SER A 159 -1.77 -16.20 1.66
CA SER A 159 -3.12 -16.65 2.01
C SER A 159 -3.32 -18.15 1.86
N GLY A 160 -2.55 -18.80 0.99
CA GLY A 160 -2.76 -20.16 0.54
C GLY A 160 -3.73 -20.27 -0.63
N ALA A 161 -4.23 -19.15 -1.19
CA ALA A 161 -4.96 -19.14 -2.46
C ALA A 161 -3.98 -19.14 -3.64
N GLY A 162 -4.37 -19.76 -4.73
CA GLY A 162 -3.58 -19.89 -5.95
C GLY A 162 -4.40 -19.79 -7.23
N PRO A 163 -3.77 -20.05 -8.39
CA PRO A 163 -4.47 -20.01 -9.67
C PRO A 163 -5.71 -20.90 -9.69
N GLY A 164 -6.82 -20.37 -10.21
CA GLY A 164 -8.12 -21.05 -10.27
C GLY A 164 -8.99 -20.89 -9.02
N ASP A 165 -8.43 -20.51 -7.89
CA ASP A 165 -9.22 -20.24 -6.67
C ASP A 165 -10.09 -19.00 -6.81
N LEU A 166 -11.27 -19.03 -6.16
CA LEU A 166 -12.13 -17.85 -6.05
C LEU A 166 -11.58 -16.89 -4.99
N VAL A 167 -11.12 -15.73 -5.42
CA VAL A 167 -10.61 -14.65 -4.57
C VAL A 167 -11.52 -13.44 -4.65
N ALA A 168 -12.07 -13.02 -3.51
CA ALA A 168 -12.90 -11.83 -3.41
C ALA A 168 -12.11 -10.67 -2.80
N VAL A 169 -12.20 -9.50 -3.40
CA VAL A 169 -11.61 -8.25 -2.87
C VAL A 169 -12.73 -7.40 -2.30
N LEU A 170 -12.80 -7.33 -0.98
CA LEU A 170 -13.82 -6.60 -0.24
C LEU A 170 -13.38 -5.15 -0.02
N GLY A 171 -13.97 -4.25 -0.79
CA GLY A 171 -13.64 -2.83 -0.86
C GLY A 171 -12.74 -2.49 -2.05
N ILE A 172 -13.19 -1.61 -2.95
CA ILE A 172 -12.42 -1.13 -4.11
C ILE A 172 -12.02 0.32 -3.85
N GLY A 173 -10.89 0.48 -3.19
CA GLY A 173 -10.26 1.75 -2.83
C GLY A 173 -8.75 1.72 -3.08
N GLY A 174 -7.98 2.44 -2.25
CA GLY A 174 -6.52 2.55 -2.37
C GLY A 174 -5.76 1.22 -2.34
N LEU A 175 -6.23 0.22 -1.57
CA LEU A 175 -5.69 -1.14 -1.55
C LEU A 175 -6.44 -2.03 -2.57
N GLY A 176 -7.76 -1.97 -2.58
CA GLY A 176 -8.57 -2.94 -3.32
C GLY A 176 -8.40 -2.89 -4.83
N HIS A 177 -8.14 -1.72 -5.44
CA HIS A 177 -7.89 -1.63 -6.88
C HIS A 177 -6.57 -2.34 -7.29
N LEU A 178 -5.58 -2.39 -6.39
CA LEU A 178 -4.36 -3.19 -6.56
C LEU A 178 -4.64 -4.66 -6.26
N GLY A 179 -5.40 -4.96 -5.18
CA GLY A 179 -5.79 -6.32 -4.83
C GLY A 179 -6.51 -7.06 -5.96
N VAL A 180 -7.41 -6.38 -6.70
CA VAL A 180 -8.06 -6.94 -7.90
C VAL A 180 -7.02 -7.26 -8.96
N GLN A 181 -6.10 -6.33 -9.29
CA GLN A 181 -5.07 -6.56 -10.29
C GLN A 181 -4.15 -7.72 -9.89
N PHE A 182 -3.67 -7.76 -8.63
CA PHE A 182 -2.82 -8.85 -8.15
C PHE A 182 -3.54 -10.20 -8.23
N ALA A 183 -4.80 -10.31 -7.76
CA ALA A 183 -5.55 -11.54 -7.82
C ALA A 183 -5.75 -12.04 -9.26
N VAL A 184 -6.14 -11.15 -10.18
CA VAL A 184 -6.28 -11.47 -11.60
C VAL A 184 -4.96 -11.95 -12.21
N LYS A 185 -3.86 -11.22 -11.95
CA LYS A 185 -2.55 -11.51 -12.55
C LYS A 185 -1.87 -12.74 -11.96
N THR A 186 -2.27 -13.19 -10.78
CA THR A 186 -1.88 -14.48 -10.20
C THR A 186 -2.76 -15.64 -10.67
N GLY A 187 -3.72 -15.40 -11.58
CA GLY A 187 -4.56 -16.44 -12.16
C GLY A 187 -5.78 -16.82 -11.32
N CYS A 188 -6.17 -16.01 -10.35
CA CYS A 188 -7.34 -16.26 -9.53
C CYS A 188 -8.65 -15.88 -10.23
N HIS A 189 -9.73 -16.59 -9.90
CA HIS A 189 -11.09 -16.18 -10.25
C HIS A 189 -11.50 -15.04 -9.34
N THR A 190 -11.53 -13.81 -9.85
CA THR A 190 -11.57 -12.60 -9.01
C THR A 190 -12.95 -11.97 -8.96
N VAL A 191 -13.44 -11.74 -7.74
CA VAL A 191 -14.68 -11.02 -7.43
C VAL A 191 -14.33 -9.68 -6.80
N ALA A 192 -14.79 -8.58 -7.40
CA ALA A 192 -14.71 -7.26 -6.79
C ALA A 192 -16.01 -6.95 -6.03
N ILE A 193 -15.89 -6.46 -4.80
CA ILE A 193 -17.02 -6.13 -3.93
C ILE A 193 -16.93 -4.68 -3.50
N ALA A 194 -17.97 -3.88 -3.78
CA ALA A 194 -18.05 -2.50 -3.33
C ALA A 194 -19.52 -2.07 -3.14
N ARG A 195 -19.72 -0.89 -2.57
CA ARG A 195 -21.05 -0.27 -2.42
C ARG A 195 -21.46 0.43 -3.72
N GLY A 196 -22.66 0.15 -4.20
CA GLY A 196 -23.21 0.69 -5.44
C GLY A 196 -22.53 0.14 -6.70
N THR A 197 -22.92 0.64 -7.86
CA THR A 197 -22.44 0.18 -9.16
C THR A 197 -21.38 1.08 -9.79
N ASP A 198 -21.08 2.24 -9.22
CA ASP A 198 -20.16 3.24 -9.78
C ASP A 198 -18.75 2.72 -10.08
N LYS A 199 -18.30 1.72 -9.29
CA LYS A 199 -16.97 1.11 -9.43
C LYS A 199 -16.95 -0.15 -10.29
N GLU A 200 -18.10 -0.67 -10.73
CA GLU A 200 -18.16 -1.88 -11.52
C GLU A 200 -17.41 -1.76 -12.85
N PRO A 201 -17.59 -0.70 -13.67
CA PRO A 201 -16.86 -0.57 -14.93
C PRO A 201 -15.34 -0.64 -14.72
N LEU A 202 -14.84 0.05 -13.70
CA LEU A 202 -13.42 0.02 -13.38
C LEU A 202 -12.97 -1.35 -12.86
N ALA A 203 -13.72 -1.99 -11.98
CA ALA A 203 -13.39 -3.33 -11.48
C ALA A 203 -13.27 -4.34 -12.63
N ARG A 204 -14.18 -4.26 -13.62
CA ARG A 204 -14.12 -5.06 -14.86
C ARG A 204 -12.88 -4.72 -15.69
N GLN A 205 -12.56 -3.44 -15.85
CA GLN A 205 -11.35 -3.00 -16.56
C GLN A 205 -10.07 -3.50 -15.89
N LEU A 206 -10.03 -3.58 -14.55
CA LEU A 206 -8.94 -4.16 -13.79
C LEU A 206 -8.89 -5.69 -13.85
N GLY A 207 -9.86 -6.33 -14.51
CA GLY A 207 -9.90 -7.75 -14.81
C GLY A 207 -10.81 -8.58 -13.90
N ALA A 208 -11.56 -8.00 -12.97
CA ALA A 208 -12.50 -8.77 -12.15
C ALA A 208 -13.57 -9.46 -13.02
N GLN A 209 -13.74 -10.77 -12.84
CA GLN A 209 -14.73 -11.56 -13.56
C GLN A 209 -16.15 -11.37 -13.00
N HIS A 210 -16.25 -11.03 -11.70
CA HIS A 210 -17.53 -10.78 -11.02
C HIS A 210 -17.48 -9.47 -10.24
N TYR A 211 -18.66 -8.87 -10.09
CA TYR A 211 -18.86 -7.70 -9.24
C TYR A 211 -20.08 -7.92 -8.35
N ILE A 212 -19.96 -7.60 -7.07
CA ILE A 212 -21.05 -7.66 -6.09
C ILE A 212 -21.28 -6.25 -5.54
N ASP A 213 -22.48 -5.73 -5.73
CA ASP A 213 -22.94 -4.52 -5.06
C ASP A 213 -23.43 -4.87 -3.66
N SER A 214 -22.63 -4.56 -2.64
CA SER A 214 -22.95 -4.87 -1.25
C SER A 214 -24.09 -4.04 -0.65
N THR A 215 -24.66 -3.07 -1.38
CA THR A 215 -25.84 -2.31 -0.93
C THR A 215 -27.15 -3.01 -1.25
N THR A 216 -27.17 -3.83 -2.30
CA THR A 216 -28.37 -4.48 -2.84
C THR A 216 -28.30 -6.00 -2.76
N GLN A 217 -27.09 -6.57 -2.59
CA GLN A 217 -26.84 -8.00 -2.60
C GLN A 217 -26.19 -8.45 -1.28
N SER A 218 -26.54 -9.66 -0.82
CA SER A 218 -25.82 -10.33 0.27
C SER A 218 -24.50 -10.87 -0.26
N VAL A 219 -23.39 -10.29 0.19
CA VAL A 219 -22.03 -10.71 -0.20
C VAL A 219 -21.82 -12.21 0.02
N ALA A 220 -22.23 -12.72 1.20
CA ALA A 220 -22.09 -14.13 1.52
C ALA A 220 -22.87 -15.02 0.55
N THR A 221 -24.15 -14.67 0.26
CA THR A 221 -24.98 -15.45 -0.65
C THR A 221 -24.43 -15.48 -2.07
N GLU A 222 -23.98 -14.31 -2.58
CA GLU A 222 -23.43 -14.25 -3.95
C GLU A 222 -22.12 -15.02 -4.07
N LEU A 223 -21.23 -14.93 -3.08
CA LEU A 223 -19.99 -15.73 -3.08
C LEU A 223 -20.29 -17.25 -3.02
N MET A 224 -21.28 -17.66 -2.22
CA MET A 224 -21.67 -19.07 -2.13
C MET A 224 -22.27 -19.59 -3.44
N LYS A 225 -22.99 -18.78 -4.22
CA LYS A 225 -23.45 -19.16 -5.58
C LYS A 225 -22.29 -19.45 -6.54
N LEU A 226 -21.12 -18.81 -6.30
CA LEU A 226 -19.88 -19.04 -7.05
C LEU A 226 -19.03 -20.19 -6.49
N GLY A 227 -19.51 -20.93 -5.49
CA GLY A 227 -18.80 -22.04 -4.85
C GLY A 227 -18.12 -21.69 -3.51
N GLY A 228 -18.19 -20.44 -3.08
CA GLY A 228 -17.56 -19.95 -1.86
C GLY A 228 -16.09 -19.54 -2.07
N ALA A 229 -15.72 -18.39 -1.50
CA ALA A 229 -14.38 -17.84 -1.69
C ALA A 229 -13.31 -18.64 -0.93
N ARG A 230 -12.19 -18.94 -1.61
CA ARG A 230 -10.96 -19.45 -0.97
C ARG A 230 -10.29 -18.35 -0.14
N LEU A 231 -10.37 -17.11 -0.64
CA LEU A 231 -9.81 -15.93 0.03
C LEU A 231 -10.77 -14.75 -0.11
N ILE A 232 -11.00 -14.04 0.97
CA ILE A 232 -11.55 -12.68 0.96
C ILE A 232 -10.48 -11.73 1.47
N LEU A 233 -9.94 -10.86 0.59
CA LEU A 233 -9.06 -9.76 0.97
C LEU A 233 -9.90 -8.59 1.48
N ALA A 234 -9.93 -8.37 2.79
CA ALA A 234 -10.68 -7.27 3.41
C ALA A 234 -9.81 -6.00 3.44
N THR A 235 -10.01 -5.12 2.45
CA THR A 235 -9.24 -3.90 2.25
C THR A 235 -9.89 -2.65 2.82
N LEU A 236 -11.13 -2.77 3.28
CA LEU A 236 -11.92 -1.70 3.94
C LEU A 236 -11.70 -1.71 5.46
N THR A 237 -12.19 -0.67 6.13
CA THR A 237 -12.08 -0.50 7.60
C THR A 237 -13.40 -0.78 8.34
N ASP A 238 -14.47 -1.19 7.64
CA ASP A 238 -15.76 -1.50 8.23
C ASP A 238 -15.84 -2.95 8.71
N ALA A 239 -15.76 -3.15 10.02
CA ALA A 239 -15.74 -4.48 10.62
C ALA A 239 -17.06 -5.25 10.40
N LYS A 240 -18.21 -4.55 10.29
CA LYS A 240 -19.48 -5.20 10.01
C LYS A 240 -19.48 -5.85 8.63
N SER A 241 -19.00 -5.17 7.59
CA SER A 241 -18.86 -5.76 6.26
C SER A 241 -17.90 -6.97 6.25
N MET A 242 -16.84 -6.94 7.07
CA MET A 242 -15.95 -8.10 7.24
C MET A 242 -16.70 -9.28 7.87
N SER A 243 -17.47 -9.04 8.94
CA SER A 243 -18.28 -10.05 9.62
C SER A 243 -19.30 -10.69 8.67
N ASP A 244 -20.04 -9.86 7.95
CA ASP A 244 -21.08 -10.29 7.00
C ASP A 244 -20.49 -11.14 5.84
N ALA A 245 -19.23 -10.88 5.44
CA ALA A 245 -18.60 -11.59 4.35
C ALA A 245 -18.11 -13.00 4.71
N VAL A 246 -17.90 -13.31 6.00
CA VAL A 246 -17.37 -14.63 6.44
C VAL A 246 -18.24 -15.80 5.97
N GLY A 247 -19.56 -15.62 5.91
CA GLY A 247 -20.51 -16.61 5.40
C GLY A 247 -20.29 -16.96 3.92
N GLY A 248 -19.60 -16.11 3.16
CA GLY A 248 -19.26 -16.32 1.74
C GLY A 248 -17.96 -17.11 1.51
N LEU A 249 -17.23 -17.46 2.57
CA LEU A 249 -16.05 -18.32 2.48
C LEU A 249 -16.46 -19.77 2.20
N GLY A 250 -15.76 -20.40 1.29
CA GLY A 250 -15.86 -21.84 1.03
C GLY A 250 -15.20 -22.69 2.11
N VAL A 251 -15.02 -23.99 1.81
CA VAL A 251 -14.26 -24.90 2.67
C VAL A 251 -12.78 -24.47 2.70
N ASP A 252 -12.18 -24.44 3.88
CA ASP A 252 -10.80 -23.95 4.13
C ASP A 252 -10.60 -22.47 3.70
N GLY A 253 -11.69 -21.72 3.52
CA GLY A 253 -11.66 -20.33 3.12
C GLY A 253 -11.12 -19.41 4.22
N LYS A 254 -10.48 -18.33 3.80
CA LYS A 254 -9.81 -17.38 4.71
C LYS A 254 -10.29 -15.95 4.46
N LEU A 255 -10.70 -15.25 5.53
CA LEU A 255 -10.80 -13.78 5.54
C LEU A 255 -9.45 -13.21 5.93
N MET A 256 -8.78 -12.52 5.02
CA MET A 256 -7.50 -11.86 5.26
C MET A 256 -7.75 -10.37 5.49
N VAL A 257 -7.58 -9.94 6.73
CA VAL A 257 -7.77 -8.54 7.15
C VAL A 257 -6.51 -7.75 6.90
N ILE A 258 -6.61 -6.74 6.03
CA ILE A 258 -5.52 -5.81 5.69
C ILE A 258 -5.95 -4.34 5.79
N GLY A 259 -7.23 -4.06 5.95
CA GLY A 259 -7.74 -2.74 6.30
C GLY A 259 -7.77 -2.56 7.82
N ALA A 260 -7.09 -1.52 8.32
CA ALA A 260 -6.98 -1.26 9.75
C ALA A 260 -8.30 -0.74 10.32
N SER A 261 -8.93 -1.48 11.23
CA SER A 261 -10.13 -1.10 11.98
C SER A 261 -9.89 -1.33 13.47
N MET A 262 -10.45 -0.46 14.31
CA MET A 262 -10.49 -0.64 15.77
C MET A 262 -11.79 -1.29 16.24
N GLN A 263 -12.75 -1.52 15.34
CA GLN A 263 -14.01 -2.19 15.64
C GLN A 263 -13.83 -3.72 15.61
N ALA A 264 -14.58 -4.43 16.45
CA ALA A 264 -14.54 -5.89 16.51
C ALA A 264 -15.18 -6.53 15.27
N ILE A 265 -14.57 -7.60 14.78
CA ILE A 265 -15.20 -8.51 13.81
C ILE A 265 -15.95 -9.55 14.62
N GLU A 266 -17.27 -9.61 14.46
CA GLU A 266 -18.16 -10.51 15.20
C GLU A 266 -18.57 -11.69 14.31
N VAL A 267 -18.14 -12.89 14.66
CA VAL A 267 -18.43 -14.11 13.88
C VAL A 267 -18.85 -15.25 14.79
N PRO A 268 -20.01 -15.88 14.56
CA PRO A 268 -20.42 -17.05 15.32
C PRO A 268 -19.39 -18.18 15.15
N PRO A 269 -18.94 -18.85 16.23
CA PRO A 269 -17.94 -19.92 16.16
C PRO A 269 -18.32 -21.04 15.16
N PHE A 270 -19.60 -21.39 15.08
CA PHE A 270 -20.09 -22.41 14.14
C PHE A 270 -19.85 -22.05 12.67
N ALA A 271 -19.86 -20.75 12.32
CA ALA A 271 -19.56 -20.30 10.97
C ALA A 271 -18.11 -20.63 10.56
N LEU A 272 -17.18 -20.71 11.51
CA LEU A 272 -15.79 -21.11 11.28
C LEU A 272 -15.68 -22.66 11.25
N ILE A 273 -16.24 -23.34 12.25
CA ILE A 273 -16.10 -24.79 12.41
C ILE A 273 -16.71 -25.54 11.23
N SER A 274 -17.89 -25.15 10.74
CA SER A 274 -18.67 -25.90 9.75
C SER A 274 -17.96 -26.12 8.42
N ALA A 275 -17.00 -25.26 8.05
CA ALA A 275 -16.23 -25.36 6.82
C ALA A 275 -14.72 -25.09 7.02
N ARG A 276 -14.20 -25.24 8.23
CA ARG A 276 -12.79 -24.96 8.59
C ARG A 276 -12.32 -23.57 8.13
N ARG A 277 -13.20 -22.58 8.23
CA ARG A 277 -12.90 -21.20 7.85
C ARG A 277 -11.97 -20.54 8.87
N SER A 278 -11.22 -19.56 8.43
CA SER A 278 -10.30 -18.81 9.28
C SER A 278 -10.37 -17.30 9.03
N ILE A 279 -10.00 -16.53 10.06
CA ILE A 279 -9.79 -15.08 9.98
C ILE A 279 -8.34 -14.85 10.37
N SER A 280 -7.60 -14.10 9.56
CA SER A 280 -6.19 -13.80 9.80
C SER A 280 -5.90 -12.36 9.40
N GLY A 281 -4.96 -11.71 10.08
CA GLY A 281 -4.41 -10.43 9.64
C GLY A 281 -3.10 -10.62 8.89
N TRP A 282 -2.76 -9.66 8.03
CA TRP A 282 -1.45 -9.60 7.40
C TRP A 282 -0.91 -8.17 7.44
N PRO A 283 0.26 -7.95 8.06
CA PRO A 283 0.94 -6.65 7.98
C PRO A 283 1.61 -6.51 6.60
N SER A 284 2.03 -5.31 6.23
CA SER A 284 2.73 -4.99 4.99
C SER A 284 3.79 -6.03 4.57
N GLY A 285 5.07 -5.71 4.68
CA GLY A 285 6.20 -6.59 4.38
C GLY A 285 7.53 -5.86 4.54
N THR A 286 8.62 -6.54 4.25
CA THR A 286 10.00 -6.05 4.34
C THR A 286 10.44 -5.33 3.07
N ALA A 287 11.67 -4.82 3.03
CA ALA A 287 12.27 -4.23 1.84
C ALA A 287 12.31 -5.22 0.67
N SER A 288 12.72 -6.48 0.90
CA SER A 288 12.73 -7.52 -0.15
C SER A 288 11.32 -7.87 -0.65
N ASP A 289 10.31 -7.88 0.22
CA ASP A 289 8.92 -8.04 -0.21
C ASP A 289 8.44 -6.87 -1.09
N SER A 290 8.94 -5.65 -0.83
CA SER A 290 8.68 -4.48 -1.68
C SER A 290 9.29 -4.66 -3.06
N GLU A 291 10.53 -5.15 -3.15
CA GLU A 291 11.19 -5.45 -4.43
C GLU A 291 10.43 -6.51 -5.21
N ASP A 292 10.05 -7.64 -4.59
CA ASP A 292 9.22 -8.68 -5.20
C ASP A 292 7.90 -8.12 -5.73
N THR A 293 7.24 -7.26 -4.93
CA THR A 293 5.98 -6.62 -5.32
C THR A 293 6.15 -5.75 -6.57
N MET A 294 7.21 -4.96 -6.62
CA MET A 294 7.48 -4.07 -7.76
C MET A 294 7.92 -4.84 -9.01
N VAL A 295 8.77 -5.86 -8.85
CA VAL A 295 9.18 -6.75 -9.95
C VAL A 295 7.95 -7.46 -10.53
N PHE A 296 7.09 -8.03 -9.69
CA PHE A 296 5.84 -8.65 -10.15
C PHE A 296 4.91 -7.63 -10.83
N SER A 297 4.83 -6.41 -10.30
CA SER A 297 4.01 -5.34 -10.89
C SER A 297 4.50 -4.95 -12.28
N VAL A 298 5.81 -4.86 -12.50
CA VAL A 298 6.41 -4.60 -13.82
C VAL A 298 6.10 -5.74 -14.78
N LEU A 299 6.43 -6.98 -14.41
CA LEU A 299 6.24 -8.17 -15.25
C LEU A 299 4.76 -8.41 -15.64
N SER A 300 3.84 -8.07 -14.74
CA SER A 300 2.40 -8.28 -14.92
C SER A 300 1.65 -7.04 -15.42
N ASN A 301 2.36 -5.93 -15.66
CA ASN A 301 1.78 -4.63 -16.02
C ASN A 301 0.69 -4.18 -15.02
N ILE A 302 0.96 -4.31 -13.72
CA ILE A 302 0.12 -3.77 -12.65
C ILE A 302 0.58 -2.34 -12.36
N ARG A 303 -0.36 -1.40 -12.31
CA ARG A 303 -0.08 0.00 -11.99
C ARG A 303 -1.12 0.54 -11.00
N PRO A 304 -0.70 1.32 -10.00
CA PRO A 304 -1.64 2.07 -9.18
C PRO A 304 -2.28 3.18 -9.99
N LEU A 305 -3.54 3.47 -9.72
CA LEU A 305 -4.19 4.67 -10.21
C LEU A 305 -3.88 5.81 -9.23
N ILE A 306 -3.23 6.87 -9.71
CA ILE A 306 -2.66 7.92 -8.86
C ILE A 306 -3.19 9.32 -9.24
N GLU A 307 -3.25 10.19 -8.22
CA GLU A 307 -3.42 11.64 -8.32
C GLU A 307 -2.17 12.28 -7.70
N THR A 308 -1.44 13.12 -8.42
CA THR A 308 -0.21 13.75 -7.92
C THR A 308 -0.44 15.17 -7.43
N PHE A 309 0.23 15.54 -6.35
CA PHE A 309 0.23 16.89 -5.77
C PHE A 309 1.67 17.30 -5.46
N PRO A 310 2.03 18.58 -5.62
CA PRO A 310 3.32 19.07 -5.15
C PRO A 310 3.38 19.04 -3.61
N LEU A 311 4.59 18.90 -3.06
CA LEU A 311 4.83 18.81 -1.61
C LEU A 311 4.16 19.93 -0.82
N GLU A 312 4.15 21.17 -1.36
CA GLU A 312 3.57 22.35 -0.73
C GLU A 312 2.05 22.24 -0.53
N ARG A 313 1.39 21.35 -1.28
CA ARG A 313 -0.06 21.09 -1.18
C ARG A 313 -0.37 19.82 -0.39
N ALA A 314 0.53 19.37 0.48
CA ALA A 314 0.36 18.13 1.24
C ALA A 314 -0.91 18.12 2.11
N ALA A 315 -1.29 19.25 2.70
CA ALA A 315 -2.53 19.36 3.48
C ALA A 315 -3.77 19.07 2.60
N GLU A 316 -3.85 19.69 1.43
CA GLU A 316 -4.94 19.46 0.47
C GLU A 316 -4.95 18.01 -0.06
N ALA A 317 -3.77 17.48 -0.38
CA ALA A 317 -3.59 16.12 -0.83
C ALA A 317 -4.04 15.09 0.23
N TYR A 318 -3.73 15.35 1.50
CA TYR A 318 -4.20 14.54 2.62
C TYR A 318 -5.73 14.57 2.75
N GLU A 319 -6.34 15.76 2.71
CA GLU A 319 -7.81 15.90 2.74
C GLU A 319 -8.47 15.21 1.53
N ARG A 320 -7.85 15.29 0.34
CA ARG A 320 -8.30 14.58 -0.85
C ARG A 320 -8.36 13.08 -0.61
N MET A 321 -7.32 12.49 -0.01
CA MET A 321 -7.27 11.08 0.35
C MET A 321 -8.31 10.73 1.41
N MET A 322 -8.39 11.50 2.51
CA MET A 322 -9.32 11.25 3.62
C MET A 322 -10.79 11.37 3.20
N SER A 323 -11.12 12.20 2.21
CA SER A 323 -12.48 12.33 1.69
C SER A 323 -13.02 11.08 1.00
N GLY A 324 -12.17 10.08 0.69
CA GLY A 324 -12.53 8.89 -0.07
C GLY A 324 -12.87 9.16 -1.55
N LYS A 325 -12.66 10.38 -2.03
CA LYS A 325 -12.95 10.80 -3.41
C LYS A 325 -11.77 10.62 -4.36
N ALA A 326 -10.57 10.35 -3.83
CA ALA A 326 -9.39 10.06 -4.65
C ALA A 326 -9.60 8.79 -5.50
N ARG A 327 -9.00 8.74 -6.69
CA ARG A 327 -9.07 7.61 -7.64
C ARG A 327 -7.69 7.20 -8.12
N PHE A 328 -6.94 6.43 -7.28
CA PHE A 328 -7.26 6.01 -5.91
C PHE A 328 -6.18 6.42 -4.91
N ARG A 329 -4.93 6.47 -5.35
CA ARG A 329 -3.80 6.83 -4.50
C ARG A 329 -3.42 8.28 -4.72
N VAL A 330 -3.12 8.98 -3.64
CA VAL A 330 -2.59 10.34 -3.70
C VAL A 330 -1.10 10.30 -3.45
N VAL A 331 -0.32 11.00 -4.26
CA VAL A 331 1.14 10.99 -4.20
C VAL A 331 1.66 12.42 -4.20
N LEU A 332 2.51 12.75 -3.24
CA LEU A 332 3.27 13.99 -3.22
C LEU A 332 4.52 13.87 -4.10
N THR A 333 4.84 14.92 -4.86
CA THR A 333 6.07 15.02 -5.64
C THR A 333 6.88 16.23 -5.18
N THR A 334 8.21 16.10 -5.12
CA THR A 334 9.12 17.15 -4.67
C THR A 334 9.74 17.92 -5.83
N ASP A 335 9.90 17.30 -7.02
CA ASP A 335 10.43 17.94 -8.21
C ASP A 335 9.32 18.57 -9.05
N THR A 336 9.51 19.83 -9.46
CA THR A 336 8.60 20.56 -10.35
C THR A 336 8.68 20.08 -11.81
N ASN A 337 9.62 19.20 -12.15
CA ASN A 337 9.89 18.76 -13.53
C ASN A 337 9.06 17.55 -14.01
N ASP A 338 8.32 16.85 -13.15
CA ASP A 338 7.45 15.73 -13.58
C ASP A 338 6.16 16.18 -14.31
N ARG A 339 6.00 17.49 -14.57
CA ARG A 339 4.85 18.02 -15.37
C ARG A 339 4.88 17.66 -16.85
N ALA A 340 5.93 17.00 -17.35
CA ALA A 340 6.14 16.80 -18.79
C ALA A 340 5.65 15.44 -19.34
N ASN A 341 5.27 14.46 -18.50
CA ASN A 341 4.95 13.10 -18.99
C ASN A 341 3.48 12.67 -18.85
N THR A 342 2.55 13.56 -18.59
CA THR A 342 1.10 13.27 -18.68
C THR A 342 0.51 13.74 -19.99
N SER A 343 1.01 13.25 -21.12
CA SER A 343 0.29 13.34 -22.42
C SER A 343 -0.44 12.02 -22.66
N PRO A 344 -1.74 12.03 -22.94
CA PRO A 344 -2.45 10.80 -23.32
C PRO A 344 -1.90 10.31 -24.65
N SER A 345 -1.46 9.04 -24.70
CA SER A 345 -1.05 8.38 -25.93
C SER A 345 -2.18 8.44 -26.94
N GLN A 346 -2.01 9.27 -27.98
CA GLN A 346 -2.87 9.24 -29.16
C GLN A 346 -2.66 7.89 -29.85
N SER A 347 -3.73 7.11 -29.91
CA SER A 347 -3.82 5.91 -30.72
C SER A 347 -3.63 6.26 -32.20
N THR A 348 -2.43 6.02 -32.75
CA THR A 348 -2.19 6.02 -34.17
C THR A 348 -2.83 4.77 -34.76
N SER A 349 -3.96 4.98 -35.47
CA SER A 349 -4.59 4.00 -36.34
C SER A 349 -3.61 3.65 -37.48
N LEU A 350 -3.08 2.44 -37.47
CA LEU A 350 -2.39 1.87 -38.63
C LEU A 350 -3.44 1.48 -39.68
N ALA A 351 -3.60 2.37 -40.67
CA ALA A 351 -4.30 2.06 -41.91
C ALA A 351 -3.58 0.91 -42.64
N ARG A 352 -4.31 -0.17 -42.89
CA ARG A 352 -3.89 -1.27 -43.77
C ARG A 352 -3.80 -0.74 -45.23
N GLY A 353 -2.60 -0.60 -45.75
CA GLY A 353 -2.32 -0.52 -47.19
C GLY A 353 -2.10 -1.92 -47.74
N ARG A 354 -2.98 -2.36 -48.64
CA ARG A 354 -2.80 -3.55 -49.50
C ARG A 354 -1.72 -3.27 -50.55
N ARG A 355 -0.74 -4.12 -50.68
CA ARG A 355 -0.32 -4.75 -51.96
C ARG A 355 0.56 -5.93 -51.69
#